data_2413153a3789ff3e54ac011d21c1eba3
#
_entry.id   2413153a3789ff3e54ac011d21c1eba3
#
_cell.length_a   1.000
_cell.length_b   1.000
_cell.length_c   1.000
_cell.angle_alpha   90.00
_cell.angle_beta   90.00
_cell.angle_gamma   90.00
#
_symmetry.space_group_name_H-M   'P 1'
#
loop_
_entity.id
_entity.type
_entity.pdbx_description
1 polymer ?
#
loop_
_entity_poly.entity_id
_entity_poly.type
_entity_poly.pdbx_seq_one_letter_code
_entity_poly.pdbx_strand_id
1 'polypeptide(L)' 'LAQITTYIIKHKLIDIYVTNKPTENAPHISYSTDFGRARQFDGLDNASIDMSDHIAIMKIVTETTEYKEVPHE' A
#
# COMPACT_ATOMS: atom_id res chain seq x y z
N LEU A 1 15.99 18.97 4.25
CA LEU A 1 16.02 17.52 4.12
C LEU A 1 14.87 17.05 3.26
N ALA A 2 15.14 16.12 2.35
CA ALA A 2 14.10 15.53 1.52
C ALA A 2 13.27 14.54 2.32
N GLN A 3 11.98 14.56 2.14
CA GLN A 3 11.06 13.60 2.70
C GLN A 3 10.48 12.76 1.58
N ILE A 4 10.53 11.45 1.73
CA ILE A 4 9.96 10.51 0.76
C ILE A 4 8.73 9.88 1.40
N THR A 5 7.59 9.99 0.72
CA THR A 5 6.34 9.40 1.19
C THR A 5 5.85 8.39 0.16
N THR A 6 5.62 7.16 0.59
CA THR A 6 5.04 6.11 -0.22
C THR A 6 3.92 5.43 0.57
N TYR A 7 3.16 4.57 -0.09
CA TYR A 7 2.02 3.90 0.52
C TYR A 7 2.14 2.39 0.34
N ILE A 8 1.80 1.65 1.39
CA ILE A 8 1.72 0.20 1.37
C ILE A 8 0.27 -0.16 1.60
N ILE A 9 -0.27 -1.07 0.81
CA ILE A 9 -1.68 -1.45 0.91
C ILE A 9 -1.79 -2.83 1.51
N LYS A 10 -2.58 -2.95 2.57
CA LYS A 10 -2.80 -4.16 3.34
C LYS A 10 -4.26 -4.57 3.22
N HIS A 11 -4.53 -5.87 3.26
CA HIS A 11 -5.90 -6.36 3.36
C HIS A 11 -6.51 -5.96 4.71
N LYS A 12 -7.79 -5.60 4.70
CA LYS A 12 -8.47 -5.06 5.86
C LYS A 12 -8.60 -6.06 7.02
N LEU A 13 -8.79 -7.34 6.70
CA LEU A 13 -9.13 -8.36 7.68
C LEU A 13 -7.97 -9.27 8.06
N ILE A 14 -6.97 -9.41 7.22
CA ILE A 14 -5.83 -10.31 7.45
C ILE A 14 -4.53 -9.60 7.13
N ASP A 15 -3.43 -10.12 7.69
CA ASP A 15 -2.11 -9.47 7.56
C ASP A 15 -1.41 -9.91 6.27
N ILE A 16 -1.99 -9.53 5.14
CA ILE A 16 -1.37 -9.69 3.83
C ILE A 16 -1.28 -8.35 3.13
N TYR A 17 -0.23 -8.18 2.34
CA TYR A 17 0.11 -6.91 1.72
C TYR A 17 0.10 -7.05 0.21
N VAL A 18 -0.41 -6.03 -0.48
CA VAL A 18 -0.43 -6.00 -1.94
C VAL A 18 0.99 -5.89 -2.47
N THR A 19 1.35 -6.76 -3.41
CA THR A 19 2.69 -6.82 -3.97
C THR A 19 2.78 -6.33 -5.41
N ASN A 20 1.63 -6.03 -6.05
CA ASN A 20 1.61 -5.56 -7.43
C ASN A 20 0.64 -4.39 -7.59
N LYS A 21 0.75 -3.71 -8.73
CA LYS A 21 -0.24 -2.71 -9.13
C LYS A 21 -1.10 -3.29 -10.24
N PRO A 22 -2.38 -3.61 -9.97
CA PRO A 22 -3.27 -4.13 -11.00
C PRO A 22 -3.41 -3.14 -12.16
N THR A 23 -3.50 -3.67 -13.37
CA THR A 23 -3.69 -2.88 -14.57
C THR A 23 -4.90 -3.42 -15.34
N GLU A 24 -5.31 -2.67 -16.37
CA GLU A 24 -6.41 -3.09 -17.21
C GLU A 24 -6.17 -4.45 -17.85
N ASN A 25 -4.92 -4.73 -18.23
CA ASN A 25 -4.53 -6.00 -18.84
C ASN A 25 -4.25 -7.10 -17.83
N ALA A 26 -3.96 -6.73 -16.59
CA ALA A 26 -3.66 -7.67 -15.50
C ALA A 26 -4.34 -7.20 -14.22
N PRO A 27 -5.66 -7.41 -14.09
CA PRO A 27 -6.42 -6.86 -12.97
C PRO A 27 -6.27 -7.63 -11.66
N HIS A 28 -5.49 -8.69 -11.65
CA HIS A 28 -5.30 -9.49 -10.44
C HIS A 28 -4.49 -8.75 -9.39
N ILE A 29 -4.89 -8.93 -8.13
CA ILE A 29 -4.14 -8.42 -6.99
C ILE A 29 -3.36 -9.58 -6.39
N SER A 30 -2.05 -9.41 -6.25
CA SER A 30 -1.19 -10.38 -5.59
C SER A 30 -0.88 -9.93 -4.18
N TYR A 31 -0.78 -10.87 -3.26
CA TYR A 31 -0.54 -10.60 -1.85
C TYR A 31 0.65 -11.38 -1.33
N SER A 32 1.25 -10.89 -0.25
CA SER A 32 2.27 -11.61 0.52
C SER A 32 2.07 -11.33 2.00
N THR A 33 2.39 -12.31 2.84
CA THR A 33 2.43 -12.12 4.28
C THR A 33 3.69 -11.38 4.73
N ASP A 34 4.67 -11.26 3.85
CA ASP A 34 5.94 -10.59 4.13
C ASP A 34 5.81 -9.08 3.88
N PHE A 35 5.87 -8.29 4.95
CA PHE A 35 5.81 -6.84 4.86
C PHE A 35 6.91 -6.27 3.96
N GLY A 36 8.09 -6.90 3.94
CA GLY A 36 9.21 -6.46 3.10
C GLY A 36 8.95 -6.62 1.61
N ARG A 37 7.96 -7.43 1.21
CA ARG A 37 7.58 -7.61 -0.19
C ARG A 37 6.45 -6.70 -0.62
N ALA A 38 5.87 -5.93 0.28
CA ALA A 38 4.78 -5.03 -0.04
C ALA A 38 5.23 -3.99 -1.08
N ARG A 39 4.42 -3.81 -2.11
CA ARG A 39 4.70 -2.78 -3.11
C ARG A 39 4.50 -1.40 -2.51
N GLN A 40 5.41 -0.49 -2.81
CA GLN A 40 5.29 0.89 -2.39
C GLN A 40 4.67 1.70 -3.54
N PHE A 41 3.55 2.36 -3.24
CA PHE A 41 2.81 3.16 -4.21
C PHE A 41 3.10 4.64 -3.97
N ASP A 42 3.14 5.42 -5.05
CA ASP A 42 3.38 6.87 -4.96
C ASP A 42 2.16 7.62 -4.44
N GLY A 43 1.00 7.01 -4.52
CA GLY A 43 -0.25 7.58 -4.04
C GLY A 43 -1.29 6.49 -3.85
N LEU A 44 -2.47 6.88 -3.35
CA LEU A 44 -3.58 5.95 -3.18
C LEU A 44 -4.29 5.78 -4.52
N ASP A 45 -4.07 4.65 -5.16
CA ASP A 45 -4.62 4.37 -6.48
C ASP A 45 -5.92 3.59 -6.37
N ASN A 46 -7.01 4.27 -6.08
CA ASN A 46 -8.33 3.67 -5.93
C ASN A 46 -8.86 3.10 -7.24
N ALA A 47 -8.31 3.51 -8.37
CA ALA A 47 -8.73 2.96 -9.66
C ALA A 47 -8.21 1.55 -9.88
N SER A 48 -7.10 1.20 -9.24
CA SER A 48 -6.48 -0.12 -9.39
C SER A 48 -6.88 -1.09 -8.30
N ILE A 49 -7.15 -0.61 -7.08
CA ILE A 49 -7.38 -1.45 -5.90
C ILE A 49 -8.65 -0.98 -5.20
N ASP A 50 -9.52 -1.92 -4.92
CA ASP A 50 -10.75 -1.64 -4.17
C ASP A 50 -10.40 -1.38 -2.70
N MET A 51 -10.39 -0.13 -2.32
CA MET A 51 -10.02 0.29 -0.97
C MET A 51 -11.09 -0.02 0.08
N SER A 52 -12.26 -0.50 -0.32
CA SER A 52 -13.26 -0.93 0.67
C SER A 52 -12.79 -2.16 1.45
N ASP A 53 -11.94 -2.99 0.84
CA ASP A 53 -11.39 -4.20 1.46
C ASP A 53 -9.94 -4.04 1.91
N HIS A 54 -9.36 -2.85 1.79
CA HIS A 54 -7.95 -2.62 2.04
C HIS A 54 -7.73 -1.42 2.95
N ILE A 55 -6.56 -1.38 3.57
CA ILE A 55 -6.09 -0.27 4.39
C ILE A 55 -4.77 0.22 3.80
N ALA A 56 -4.64 1.52 3.67
CA ALA A 56 -3.39 2.13 3.23
C ALA A 56 -2.52 2.49 4.44
N ILE A 57 -1.24 2.19 4.34
CA ILE A 57 -0.24 2.55 5.36
C ILE A 57 0.74 3.51 4.70
N MET A 58 0.82 4.71 5.22
CA MET A 58 1.74 5.72 4.70
C MET A 58 3.12 5.51 5.30
N LYS A 59 4.12 5.34 4.43
CA LYS A 59 5.53 5.23 4.83
C LYS A 59 6.20 6.57 4.60
N ILE A 60 6.74 7.15 5.65
CA ILE A 60 7.43 8.44 5.61
C ILE A 60 8.90 8.22 5.96
N VAL A 61 9.77 8.59 5.04
CA VAL A 61 11.21 8.45 5.24
C VAL A 61 11.84 9.84 5.24
N THR A 62 12.46 10.21 6.37
CA THR A 62 13.30 11.39 6.50
C THR A 62 14.64 10.91 7.04
N GLU A 63 15.03 11.29 8.23
CA GLU A 63 16.16 10.68 8.93
C GLU A 63 15.79 9.32 9.51
N THR A 64 14.49 9.16 9.86
CA THR A 64 13.92 7.90 10.34
C THR A 64 12.75 7.50 9.47
N THR A 65 12.39 6.22 9.50
CA THR A 65 11.24 5.72 8.78
C THR A 65 10.04 5.61 9.72
N GLU A 66 8.91 6.16 9.31
CA GLU A 66 7.65 6.10 10.06
C GLU A 66 6.57 5.46 9.19
N TYR A 67 5.65 4.77 9.84
CA TYR A 67 4.48 4.16 9.18
C TYR A 67 3.21 4.66 9.86
N LYS A 68 2.27 5.14 9.07
CA LYS A 68 0.99 5.64 9.58
C LYS A 68 -0.15 5.06 8.76
N GLU A 69 -1.19 4.60 9.45
CA GLU A 69 -2.40 4.16 8.78
C GLU A 69 -3.16 5.38 8.26
N VAL A 70 -3.56 5.31 6.99
CA VAL A 70 -4.29 6.41 6.34
C VAL A 70 -5.78 6.11 6.45
N PRO A 71 -6.58 7.04 7.02
CA PRO A 71 -8.01 6.85 7.09
C PRO A 71 -8.62 6.74 5.69
N HIS A 72 -9.58 5.85 5.55
CA HIS A 72 -10.35 5.67 4.32
C HIS A 72 -11.82 5.83 4.64
N GLU A 73 -12.46 6.71 3.93
CA GLU A 73 -13.89 6.95 4.09
C GLU A 73 -14.73 6.19 3.07
#